data_8463b9fe57b3d85725341666fa3063b2
#
_entry.id   8463b9fe57b3d85725341666fa3063b2
#
_cell.length_a   1.000
_cell.length_b   1.000
_cell.length_c   1.000
_cell.angle_alpha   90.00
_cell.angle_beta   90.00
_cell.angle_gamma   90.00
#
_symmetry.space_group_name_H-M   'P 1'
#
loop_
_entity.id
_entity.type
_entity.pdbx_description
1 polymer ?
#
loop_
_entity_poly.entity_id
_entity_poly.type
_entity_poly.pdbx_seq_one_letter_code
_entity_poly.pdbx_strand_id
1 'polypeptide(L)'
;MDSTGRLRREILAGFGILVLGLWAIIALLIYQAHRQATESAVASGRNLARALGEYQESSVRAIDLSLKQLRDHWQRDPRSFDEVVAQHEEHLKKEKVIQVAVVDADAWTRYSRLPLSAPLNFGDREYFQVQKHGGTDELHISSPVMGRVTKQWAIQLTRPLFDADKRFAGIVIVAVPPPALELVLQDIELGANGVIMVARGDGTILARSGGLARARQVTLAGWPGVGDDSPAAGEFRAPGRVDGIERFFAYRKLQSYPLTVFVGQGVDAVLGPYYGDRNLLLGGGALASVLLLTVALLLIVRARERAKFLEDRERVMLELHDSSIQSIYAIGLTLESSRRALEKDPSQAARAIAEAGANLNLVIQDLRAFINAERSAPYSEEEFMAEIARMLPPAGEGVPRFSVDIDRAVIAGLAPQQAAHVLRIAREAISNIVRHAGAATARLALERRGDRVHLEIGDDGVGIGAQAEARLGMGLHHIAARARKLRGRASVDALPDRGTRVAVEFPQRP
;
A
#
# COMPACT_ATOMS: atom_id res chain seq x y z
N MET A 1 13.19 -0.28 34.59
CA MET A 1 12.87 -1.06 33.36
C MET A 1 11.96 -0.19 32.48
N ASP A 2 12.40 0.08 31.29
CA ASP A 2 11.87 1.11 30.38
C ASP A 2 10.41 0.82 29.96
N SER A 3 9.44 1.39 30.67
CA SER A 3 7.99 1.25 30.40
C SER A 3 7.63 1.75 28.98
N THR A 4 8.35 2.75 28.49
CA THR A 4 8.16 3.33 27.16
C THR A 4 8.64 2.38 26.06
N GLY A 5 9.71 1.63 26.30
CA GLY A 5 10.22 0.61 25.39
C GLY A 5 9.32 -0.61 25.27
N ARG A 6 8.61 -0.99 26.35
CA ARG A 6 7.62 -2.05 26.35
C ARG A 6 6.37 -1.65 25.56
N LEU A 7 5.81 -0.50 25.85
CA LEU A 7 4.64 0.04 25.14
C LEU A 7 4.89 0.17 23.62
N ARG A 8 6.08 0.67 23.23
CA ARG A 8 6.47 0.74 21.81
C ARG A 8 6.47 -0.64 21.14
N ARG A 9 6.99 -1.69 21.80
CA ARG A 9 7.01 -3.05 21.28
C ARG A 9 5.60 -3.62 21.12
N GLU A 10 4.73 -3.38 22.09
CA GLU A 10 3.33 -3.82 22.04
C GLU A 10 2.56 -3.15 20.91
N ILE A 11 2.73 -1.83 20.72
CA ILE A 11 2.13 -1.10 19.58
C ILE A 11 2.63 -1.66 18.24
N LEU A 12 3.95 -1.80 18.07
CA LEU A 12 4.51 -2.30 16.81
C LEU A 12 4.09 -3.75 16.52
N ALA A 13 4.04 -4.60 17.54
CA ALA A 13 3.57 -5.98 17.40
C ALA A 13 2.08 -6.03 16.99
N GLY A 14 1.22 -5.24 17.65
CA GLY A 14 -0.21 -5.16 17.30
C GLY A 14 -0.46 -4.70 15.87
N PHE A 15 0.19 -3.62 15.44
CA PHE A 15 0.09 -3.14 14.05
C PHE A 15 0.73 -4.13 13.07
N GLY A 16 1.83 -4.80 13.42
CA GLY A 16 2.43 -5.85 12.62
C GLY A 16 1.46 -7.01 12.36
N ILE A 17 0.73 -7.46 13.38
CA ILE A 17 -0.29 -8.51 13.25
C ILE A 17 -1.43 -8.03 12.32
N LEU A 18 -1.89 -6.78 12.45
CA LEU A 18 -2.93 -6.23 11.57
C LEU A 18 -2.49 -6.18 10.11
N VAL A 19 -1.26 -5.74 9.84
CA VAL A 19 -0.71 -5.72 8.48
C VAL A 19 -0.57 -7.13 7.93
N LEU A 20 -0.06 -8.08 8.70
CA LEU A 20 0.03 -9.48 8.29
C LEU A 20 -1.35 -10.09 7.99
N GLY A 21 -2.34 -9.82 8.84
CA GLY A 21 -3.72 -10.25 8.62
C GLY A 21 -4.33 -9.66 7.34
N LEU A 22 -4.11 -8.37 7.10
CA LEU A 22 -4.53 -7.69 5.88
C LEU A 22 -3.94 -8.36 4.62
N TRP A 23 -2.63 -8.59 4.61
CA TRP A 23 -1.96 -9.21 3.46
C TRP A 23 -2.33 -10.68 3.28
N ALA A 24 -2.60 -11.42 4.37
CA ALA A 24 -3.12 -12.78 4.28
C ALA A 24 -4.51 -12.83 3.62
N ILE A 25 -5.40 -11.90 3.99
CA ILE A 25 -6.73 -11.77 3.36
C ILE A 25 -6.59 -11.39 1.88
N ILE A 26 -5.75 -10.41 1.54
CA ILE A 26 -5.51 -10.00 0.15
C ILE A 26 -4.96 -11.17 -0.67
N ALA A 27 -3.99 -11.91 -0.15
CA ALA A 27 -3.43 -13.07 -0.82
C ALA A 27 -4.50 -14.16 -1.08
N LEU A 28 -5.37 -14.41 -0.08
CA LEU A 28 -6.49 -15.34 -0.24
C LEU A 28 -7.48 -14.89 -1.31
N LEU A 29 -7.86 -13.60 -1.31
CA LEU A 29 -8.77 -13.04 -2.31
C LEU A 29 -8.19 -13.12 -3.72
N ILE A 30 -6.91 -12.80 -3.89
CA ILE A 30 -6.19 -12.90 -5.17
C ILE A 30 -6.16 -14.36 -5.64
N TYR A 31 -5.87 -15.31 -4.74
CA TYR A 31 -5.87 -16.73 -5.07
C TYR A 31 -7.26 -17.21 -5.50
N GLN A 32 -8.30 -16.85 -4.76
CA GLN A 32 -9.68 -17.21 -5.09
C GLN A 32 -10.14 -16.60 -6.41
N ALA A 33 -9.85 -15.32 -6.66
CA ALA A 33 -10.22 -14.65 -7.91
C ALA A 33 -9.52 -15.28 -9.12
N HIS A 34 -8.23 -15.62 -9.02
CA HIS A 34 -7.49 -16.33 -10.07
C HIS A 34 -8.10 -17.70 -10.38
N ARG A 35 -8.37 -18.47 -9.33
CA ARG A 35 -8.97 -19.79 -9.44
C ARG A 35 -10.36 -19.73 -10.09
N GLN A 36 -11.19 -18.81 -9.61
CA GLN A 36 -12.54 -18.61 -10.15
C GLN A 36 -12.53 -18.19 -11.63
N ALA A 37 -11.65 -17.25 -12.03
CA ALA A 37 -11.51 -16.84 -13.42
C ALA A 37 -11.13 -18.01 -14.32
N THR A 38 -10.17 -18.83 -13.89
CA THR A 38 -9.71 -20.00 -14.65
C THR A 38 -10.79 -21.08 -14.73
N GLU A 39 -11.42 -21.44 -13.61
CA GLU A 39 -12.48 -22.46 -13.57
C GLU A 39 -13.71 -22.05 -14.41
N SER A 40 -14.09 -20.77 -14.34
CA SER A 40 -15.19 -20.22 -15.13
C SER A 40 -14.91 -20.28 -16.63
N ALA A 41 -13.70 -19.93 -17.05
CA ALA A 41 -13.30 -20.00 -18.46
C ALA A 41 -13.29 -21.44 -18.97
N VAL A 42 -12.73 -22.36 -18.21
CA VAL A 42 -12.71 -23.80 -18.55
C VAL A 42 -14.14 -24.35 -18.64
N ALA A 43 -15.01 -24.04 -17.68
CA ALA A 43 -16.41 -24.48 -17.69
C ALA A 43 -17.19 -23.91 -18.90
N SER A 44 -16.99 -22.62 -19.18
CA SER A 44 -17.59 -21.95 -20.35
C SER A 44 -17.10 -22.58 -21.66
N GLY A 45 -15.77 -22.77 -21.78
CA GLY A 45 -15.17 -23.45 -22.93
C GLY A 45 -15.71 -24.86 -23.16
N ARG A 46 -15.84 -25.65 -22.09
CA ARG A 46 -16.41 -27.02 -22.13
C ARG A 46 -17.86 -27.03 -22.60
N ASN A 47 -18.70 -26.14 -22.03
CA ASN A 47 -20.10 -26.04 -22.40
C ASN A 47 -20.25 -25.65 -23.88
N LEU A 48 -19.44 -24.72 -24.34
CA LEU A 48 -19.46 -24.29 -25.73
C LEU A 48 -18.94 -25.38 -26.67
N ALA A 49 -17.86 -26.08 -26.33
CA ALA A 49 -17.34 -27.20 -27.11
C ALA A 49 -18.37 -28.33 -27.22
N ARG A 50 -19.15 -28.57 -26.14
CA ARG A 50 -20.27 -29.54 -26.18
C ARG A 50 -21.36 -29.07 -27.14
N ALA A 51 -21.87 -27.85 -26.98
CA ALA A 51 -22.96 -27.33 -27.81
C ALA A 51 -22.58 -27.29 -29.28
N LEU A 52 -21.36 -26.85 -29.60
CA LEU A 52 -20.84 -26.83 -30.95
C LEU A 52 -20.60 -28.26 -31.49
N GLY A 53 -20.14 -29.17 -30.65
CA GLY A 53 -19.98 -30.58 -31.01
C GLY A 53 -21.32 -31.22 -31.40
N GLU A 54 -22.37 -31.00 -30.60
CA GLU A 54 -23.72 -31.49 -30.89
C GLU A 54 -24.30 -30.86 -32.17
N TYR A 55 -24.07 -29.56 -32.39
CA TYR A 55 -24.47 -28.89 -33.63
C TYR A 55 -23.76 -29.49 -34.85
N GLN A 56 -22.42 -29.63 -34.79
CA GLN A 56 -21.64 -30.21 -35.89
C GLN A 56 -22.02 -31.67 -36.17
N GLU A 57 -22.25 -32.46 -35.12
CA GLU A 57 -22.75 -33.83 -35.23
C GLU A 57 -24.07 -33.86 -36.00
N SER A 58 -25.03 -32.97 -35.69
CA SER A 58 -26.32 -32.86 -36.36
C SER A 58 -26.18 -32.41 -37.81
N SER A 59 -25.34 -31.43 -38.12
CA SER A 59 -25.11 -30.90 -39.45
C SER A 59 -24.45 -31.95 -40.36
N VAL A 60 -23.38 -32.60 -39.88
CA VAL A 60 -22.73 -33.66 -40.64
C VAL A 60 -23.67 -34.83 -40.86
N ARG A 61 -24.48 -35.21 -39.89
CA ARG A 61 -25.50 -36.27 -40.01
C ARG A 61 -26.56 -35.93 -41.04
N ALA A 62 -27.02 -34.66 -41.11
CA ALA A 62 -27.98 -34.22 -42.13
C ALA A 62 -27.40 -34.35 -43.56
N ILE A 63 -26.15 -33.95 -43.75
CA ILE A 63 -25.43 -34.10 -45.02
C ILE A 63 -25.25 -35.58 -45.37
N ASP A 64 -24.89 -36.42 -44.40
CA ASP A 64 -24.70 -37.85 -44.59
C ASP A 64 -25.99 -38.55 -44.99
N LEU A 65 -27.12 -38.20 -44.38
CA LEU A 65 -28.44 -38.70 -44.76
C LEU A 65 -28.78 -38.28 -46.17
N SER A 66 -28.51 -37.03 -46.57
CA SER A 66 -28.70 -36.55 -47.94
C SER A 66 -27.83 -37.33 -48.93
N LEU A 67 -26.56 -37.57 -48.60
CA LEU A 67 -25.66 -38.39 -49.42
C LEU A 67 -26.19 -39.80 -49.60
N LYS A 68 -26.69 -40.44 -48.55
CA LYS A 68 -27.31 -41.79 -48.67
C LYS A 68 -28.54 -41.79 -49.59
N GLN A 69 -29.42 -40.79 -49.42
CA GLN A 69 -30.61 -40.67 -50.27
C GLN A 69 -30.24 -40.43 -51.73
N LEU A 70 -29.32 -39.52 -52.01
CA LEU A 70 -28.80 -39.23 -53.32
C LEU A 70 -28.14 -40.49 -53.94
N ARG A 71 -27.32 -41.21 -53.20
CA ARG A 71 -26.67 -42.43 -53.59
C ARG A 71 -27.69 -43.48 -53.99
N ASP A 72 -28.67 -43.77 -53.13
CA ASP A 72 -29.68 -44.79 -53.32
C ASP A 72 -30.61 -44.48 -54.53
N HIS A 73 -30.82 -43.19 -54.81
CA HIS A 73 -31.56 -42.79 -56.02
C HIS A 73 -30.73 -42.96 -57.29
N TRP A 74 -29.45 -42.49 -57.25
CA TRP A 74 -28.53 -42.68 -58.37
C TRP A 74 -28.43 -44.16 -58.81
N GLN A 75 -28.31 -45.08 -57.85
CA GLN A 75 -28.21 -46.49 -58.09
C GLN A 75 -29.51 -47.10 -58.68
N ARG A 76 -30.68 -46.54 -58.38
CA ARG A 76 -31.97 -46.98 -58.86
C ARG A 76 -32.32 -46.40 -60.23
N ASP A 77 -32.19 -45.06 -60.37
CA ASP A 77 -32.54 -44.34 -61.58
C ASP A 77 -31.66 -43.14 -61.82
N PRO A 78 -30.52 -43.30 -62.49
CA PRO A 78 -29.61 -42.17 -62.77
C PRO A 78 -30.21 -41.07 -63.65
N ARG A 79 -31.30 -41.37 -64.40
CA ARG A 79 -31.90 -40.45 -65.40
C ARG A 79 -32.70 -39.33 -64.70
N SER A 80 -33.38 -39.65 -63.63
CA SER A 80 -34.19 -38.71 -62.86
C SER A 80 -33.36 -37.99 -61.70
N PHE A 81 -32.05 -38.24 -61.64
CA PHE A 81 -31.22 -37.77 -60.55
C PHE A 81 -31.17 -36.23 -60.40
N ASP A 82 -31.20 -35.49 -61.51
CA ASP A 82 -31.22 -34.04 -61.51
C ASP A 82 -32.49 -33.46 -60.83
N GLU A 83 -33.66 -34.12 -61.12
CA GLU A 83 -34.93 -33.75 -60.48
C GLU A 83 -34.89 -33.97 -58.99
N VAL A 84 -34.25 -35.04 -58.50
CA VAL A 84 -34.11 -35.33 -57.08
C VAL A 84 -33.16 -34.36 -56.42
N VAL A 85 -32.04 -34.01 -57.05
CA VAL A 85 -31.12 -32.96 -56.51
C VAL A 85 -31.85 -31.63 -56.41
N ALA A 86 -32.70 -31.30 -57.44
CA ALA A 86 -33.52 -30.08 -57.38
C ALA A 86 -34.55 -30.08 -56.22
N GLN A 87 -35.21 -31.23 -55.96
CA GLN A 87 -36.16 -31.41 -54.87
C GLN A 87 -35.48 -31.22 -53.50
N HIS A 88 -34.22 -31.60 -53.39
CA HIS A 88 -33.42 -31.41 -52.15
C HIS A 88 -32.72 -30.06 -52.09
N GLU A 89 -32.93 -29.14 -53.01
CA GLU A 89 -32.16 -27.89 -53.14
C GLU A 89 -32.24 -26.99 -51.87
N GLU A 90 -33.42 -26.81 -51.27
CA GLU A 90 -33.57 -26.02 -50.08
C GLU A 90 -32.80 -26.63 -48.90
N HIS A 91 -32.85 -27.96 -48.74
CA HIS A 91 -32.11 -28.65 -47.71
C HIS A 91 -30.59 -28.54 -47.93
N LEU A 92 -30.15 -28.78 -49.17
CA LEU A 92 -28.73 -28.61 -49.54
C LEU A 92 -28.23 -27.19 -49.35
N LYS A 93 -29.05 -26.17 -49.64
CA LYS A 93 -28.73 -24.77 -49.38
C LYS A 93 -28.65 -24.48 -47.88
N LYS A 94 -29.54 -25.02 -47.06
CA LYS A 94 -29.51 -24.90 -45.62
C LYS A 94 -28.19 -25.43 -45.04
N GLU A 95 -27.75 -26.59 -45.51
CA GLU A 95 -26.46 -27.19 -45.12
C GLU A 95 -25.25 -26.57 -45.87
N LYS A 96 -25.46 -25.47 -46.60
CA LYS A 96 -24.42 -24.74 -47.35
C LYS A 96 -23.69 -25.59 -48.39
N VAL A 97 -24.33 -26.60 -48.92
CA VAL A 97 -23.76 -27.43 -49.98
C VAL A 97 -23.61 -26.61 -51.26
N ILE A 98 -22.38 -26.53 -51.79
CA ILE A 98 -22.05 -25.75 -52.98
C ILE A 98 -22.01 -26.64 -54.26
N GLN A 99 -21.85 -27.93 -54.12
CA GLN A 99 -21.75 -28.88 -55.24
C GLN A 99 -22.27 -30.24 -54.81
N VAL A 100 -22.98 -30.89 -55.75
CA VAL A 100 -23.29 -32.29 -55.72
C VAL A 100 -22.75 -32.90 -57.02
N ALA A 101 -22.04 -34.01 -56.93
CA ALA A 101 -21.48 -34.72 -58.09
C ALA A 101 -21.48 -36.22 -57.87
N VAL A 102 -21.52 -36.95 -58.98
CA VAL A 102 -21.32 -38.39 -59.00
C VAL A 102 -20.17 -38.72 -59.96
N VAL A 103 -19.28 -39.58 -59.49
CA VAL A 103 -18.05 -40.00 -60.17
C VAL A 103 -18.07 -41.53 -60.26
N ASP A 104 -17.73 -42.10 -61.43
CA ASP A 104 -17.70 -43.52 -61.61
C ASP A 104 -16.46 -44.24 -61.09
N ALA A 105 -16.36 -45.56 -61.31
CA ALA A 105 -15.22 -46.35 -60.83
C ALA A 105 -13.88 -45.99 -61.49
N ASP A 106 -13.89 -45.38 -62.69
CA ASP A 106 -12.71 -44.87 -63.39
C ASP A 106 -12.42 -43.44 -63.10
N ALA A 107 -13.09 -42.91 -62.09
CA ALA A 107 -12.93 -41.53 -61.54
C ALA A 107 -13.46 -40.44 -62.52
N TRP A 108 -14.26 -40.74 -63.51
CA TRP A 108 -14.83 -39.71 -64.35
C TRP A 108 -16.20 -39.22 -63.81
N THR A 109 -16.43 -37.89 -63.95
CA THR A 109 -17.72 -37.32 -63.60
C THR A 109 -18.84 -37.83 -64.45
N ARG A 110 -19.90 -38.40 -63.85
CA ARG A 110 -21.16 -38.84 -64.51
C ARG A 110 -22.29 -37.84 -64.30
N TYR A 111 -22.26 -37.14 -63.17
CA TYR A 111 -23.18 -36.04 -62.81
C TYR A 111 -22.50 -34.92 -62.15
N SER A 112 -22.94 -33.71 -62.42
CA SER A 112 -22.52 -32.49 -61.70
C SER A 112 -23.67 -31.48 -61.66
N ARG A 113 -24.06 -31.02 -60.49
CA ARG A 113 -25.06 -29.95 -60.31
C ARG A 113 -24.65 -28.66 -60.98
N LEU A 114 -23.34 -28.36 -60.98
CA LEU A 114 -22.79 -27.19 -61.63
C LEU A 114 -22.41 -27.59 -63.10
N PRO A 115 -22.58 -26.67 -64.05
CA PRO A 115 -22.23 -26.92 -65.44
C PRO A 115 -20.76 -27.31 -65.60
N LEU A 116 -20.50 -28.33 -66.46
CA LEU A 116 -19.16 -28.77 -66.85
C LEU A 116 -18.96 -28.60 -68.33
N SER A 117 -17.83 -28.06 -68.76
CA SER A 117 -17.46 -27.98 -70.17
C SER A 117 -17.08 -29.35 -70.74
N ALA A 118 -16.57 -30.24 -69.90
CA ALA A 118 -16.17 -31.62 -70.21
C ALA A 118 -16.16 -32.46 -68.92
N PRO A 119 -16.31 -33.79 -69.03
CA PRO A 119 -16.13 -34.66 -67.86
C PRO A 119 -14.73 -34.44 -67.18
N LEU A 120 -14.70 -34.40 -65.89
CA LEU A 120 -13.46 -34.24 -65.10
C LEU A 120 -13.09 -35.55 -64.45
N ASN A 121 -11.80 -35.85 -64.41
CA ASN A 121 -11.29 -37.02 -63.70
C ASN A 121 -10.86 -36.62 -62.27
N PHE A 122 -11.20 -37.43 -61.25
CA PHE A 122 -10.92 -37.25 -59.86
C PHE A 122 -10.06 -38.35 -59.26
N GLY A 123 -9.39 -39.14 -60.07
CA GLY A 123 -8.60 -40.29 -59.66
C GLY A 123 -7.41 -39.97 -58.81
N ASP A 124 -6.86 -38.74 -58.89
CA ASP A 124 -5.76 -38.23 -58.05
C ASP A 124 -6.22 -37.70 -56.71
N ARG A 125 -7.51 -37.62 -56.42
CA ARG A 125 -8.05 -37.05 -55.21
C ARG A 125 -8.07 -38.06 -54.07
N GLU A 126 -7.58 -37.63 -52.87
CA GLU A 126 -7.57 -38.41 -51.62
C GLU A 126 -8.95 -39.08 -51.39
N TYR A 127 -10.00 -38.28 -51.40
CA TYR A 127 -11.35 -38.75 -51.11
C TYR A 127 -11.91 -39.80 -52.11
N PHE A 128 -11.41 -39.82 -53.33
CA PHE A 128 -11.73 -40.90 -54.29
C PHE A 128 -10.91 -42.13 -53.93
N GLN A 129 -9.63 -42.00 -53.71
CA GLN A 129 -8.74 -43.14 -53.44
C GLN A 129 -9.12 -43.86 -52.14
N VAL A 130 -9.46 -43.07 -51.06
CA VAL A 130 -9.93 -43.65 -49.81
C VAL A 130 -11.18 -44.50 -50.01
N GLN A 131 -12.18 -44.00 -50.74
CA GLN A 131 -13.41 -44.75 -51.02
C GLN A 131 -13.19 -45.96 -51.88
N LYS A 132 -12.33 -45.85 -52.88
CA LYS A 132 -12.00 -46.96 -53.79
C LYS A 132 -11.34 -48.16 -53.11
N HIS A 133 -10.46 -47.89 -52.14
CA HIS A 133 -9.69 -48.91 -51.42
C HIS A 133 -10.25 -49.27 -50.04
N GLY A 134 -11.19 -48.47 -49.52
CA GLY A 134 -11.70 -48.64 -48.15
C GLY A 134 -12.63 -49.79 -47.92
N GLY A 135 -13.41 -50.21 -49.00
CA GLY A 135 -14.29 -51.38 -48.97
C GLY A 135 -15.49 -51.32 -48.01
N THR A 136 -15.65 -50.22 -47.26
CA THR A 136 -16.71 -50.00 -46.26
C THR A 136 -17.68 -48.91 -46.70
N ASP A 137 -18.97 -49.04 -46.33
CA ASP A 137 -19.97 -47.99 -46.56
C ASP A 137 -19.88 -46.91 -45.49
N GLU A 138 -18.77 -46.20 -45.47
CA GLU A 138 -18.53 -45.12 -44.46
C GLU A 138 -18.46 -43.76 -45.15
N LEU A 139 -18.91 -42.73 -44.41
CA LEU A 139 -18.72 -41.35 -44.83
C LEU A 139 -17.26 -40.98 -44.72
N HIS A 140 -16.64 -40.59 -45.84
CA HIS A 140 -15.32 -39.98 -45.80
C HIS A 140 -15.43 -38.44 -45.87
N ILE A 141 -14.71 -37.75 -44.97
CA ILE A 141 -14.62 -36.29 -44.89
C ILE A 141 -13.18 -35.90 -45.28
N SER A 142 -13.03 -35.25 -46.43
CA SER A 142 -11.70 -34.89 -46.95
C SER A 142 -11.04 -33.73 -46.17
N SER A 143 -9.74 -33.58 -46.36
CA SER A 143 -9.07 -32.30 -46.10
C SER A 143 -9.66 -31.21 -47.01
N PRO A 144 -9.57 -29.90 -46.62
CA PRO A 144 -9.96 -28.80 -47.47
C PRO A 144 -9.16 -28.82 -48.79
N VAL A 145 -9.85 -28.95 -49.92
CA VAL A 145 -9.24 -29.01 -51.26
C VAL A 145 -9.81 -27.91 -52.15
N MET A 146 -9.00 -27.45 -53.13
CA MET A 146 -9.49 -26.57 -54.18
C MET A 146 -10.39 -27.36 -55.12
N GLY A 147 -11.68 -27.01 -55.16
CA GLY A 147 -12.67 -27.66 -56.04
C GLY A 147 -12.34 -27.46 -57.51
N ARG A 148 -12.34 -28.53 -58.29
CA ARG A 148 -12.10 -28.46 -59.76
C ARG A 148 -13.23 -27.72 -60.49
N VAL A 149 -14.44 -27.89 -60.04
CA VAL A 149 -15.66 -27.28 -60.59
C VAL A 149 -15.89 -25.88 -59.94
N THR A 150 -15.96 -25.84 -58.64
CA THR A 150 -16.34 -24.62 -57.88
C THR A 150 -15.26 -23.55 -57.87
N LYS A 151 -14.00 -23.92 -58.10
CA LYS A 151 -12.82 -23.04 -57.98
C LYS A 151 -12.71 -22.38 -56.61
N GLN A 152 -13.30 -23.01 -55.60
CA GLN A 152 -13.29 -22.58 -54.21
C GLN A 152 -12.76 -23.70 -53.32
N TRP A 153 -12.22 -23.32 -52.16
CA TRP A 153 -11.85 -24.31 -51.17
C TRP A 153 -13.10 -24.95 -50.59
N ALA A 154 -13.12 -26.29 -50.58
CA ALA A 154 -14.24 -27.07 -50.08
C ALA A 154 -13.76 -28.35 -49.39
N ILE A 155 -14.55 -28.80 -48.44
CA ILE A 155 -14.45 -30.10 -47.79
C ILE A 155 -15.39 -31.03 -48.57
N GLN A 156 -14.87 -32.14 -49.02
CA GLN A 156 -15.66 -33.14 -49.78
C GLN A 156 -16.15 -34.20 -48.80
N LEU A 157 -17.47 -34.36 -48.72
CA LEU A 157 -18.10 -35.46 -48.01
C LEU A 157 -18.50 -36.48 -49.09
N THR A 158 -18.01 -37.70 -48.96
CA THR A 158 -18.16 -38.71 -49.97
C THR A 158 -18.66 -40.04 -49.41
N ARG A 159 -19.50 -40.71 -50.16
CA ARG A 159 -19.88 -42.12 -49.94
C ARG A 159 -19.63 -42.96 -51.18
N PRO A 160 -19.25 -44.27 -51.04
CA PRO A 160 -19.04 -45.15 -52.15
C PRO A 160 -20.36 -45.56 -52.80
N LEU A 161 -20.28 -45.78 -54.10
CA LEU A 161 -21.29 -46.45 -54.87
C LEU A 161 -20.85 -47.91 -55.07
N PHE A 162 -21.79 -48.82 -55.01
CA PHE A 162 -21.55 -50.23 -55.25
C PHE A 162 -22.45 -50.73 -56.37
N ASP A 163 -21.93 -51.63 -57.19
CA ASP A 163 -22.73 -52.35 -58.19
C ASP A 163 -23.57 -53.52 -57.58
N ALA A 164 -24.29 -54.22 -58.38
CA ALA A 164 -25.12 -55.38 -57.96
C ALA A 164 -24.28 -56.49 -57.27
N ASP A 165 -23.01 -56.60 -57.63
CA ASP A 165 -22.06 -57.57 -57.10
C ASP A 165 -21.31 -57.03 -55.85
N LYS A 166 -21.73 -55.88 -55.34
CA LYS A 166 -21.08 -55.13 -54.20
C LYS A 166 -19.65 -54.73 -54.51
N ARG A 167 -19.30 -54.59 -55.79
CA ARG A 167 -17.97 -53.98 -56.13
C ARG A 167 -18.07 -52.49 -56.20
N PHE A 168 -16.94 -51.78 -55.94
CA PHE A 168 -16.88 -50.34 -56.04
C PHE A 168 -17.26 -49.87 -57.47
N ALA A 169 -18.28 -49.07 -57.59
CA ALA A 169 -18.81 -48.49 -58.78
C ALA A 169 -18.61 -46.98 -58.93
N GLY A 170 -18.01 -46.34 -57.93
CA GLY A 170 -17.75 -44.88 -57.89
C GLY A 170 -18.07 -44.24 -56.56
N ILE A 171 -18.27 -42.95 -56.59
CA ILE A 171 -18.60 -42.15 -55.37
C ILE A 171 -19.67 -41.11 -55.64
N VAL A 172 -20.51 -40.85 -54.69
CA VAL A 172 -21.30 -39.61 -54.58
C VAL A 172 -20.60 -38.61 -53.74
N ILE A 173 -20.58 -37.32 -54.13
CA ILE A 173 -19.83 -36.25 -53.54
C ILE A 173 -20.78 -35.10 -53.20
N VAL A 174 -20.65 -34.57 -51.99
CA VAL A 174 -21.20 -33.27 -51.57
C VAL A 174 -20.04 -32.38 -51.11
N ALA A 175 -19.94 -31.18 -51.69
CA ALA A 175 -18.92 -30.23 -51.35
C ALA A 175 -19.49 -29.12 -50.45
N VAL A 176 -18.85 -28.89 -49.33
CA VAL A 176 -19.20 -27.85 -48.36
C VAL A 176 -18.01 -26.89 -48.18
N PRO A 177 -18.19 -25.59 -48.32
CA PRO A 177 -17.07 -24.66 -48.10
C PRO A 177 -16.71 -24.60 -46.60
N PRO A 178 -15.43 -24.47 -46.25
CA PRO A 178 -14.99 -24.39 -44.86
C PRO A 178 -15.76 -23.35 -44.01
N PRO A 179 -16.10 -22.16 -44.54
CA PRO A 179 -16.92 -21.18 -43.80
C PRO A 179 -18.33 -21.70 -43.41
N ALA A 180 -18.88 -22.72 -44.10
CA ALA A 180 -20.14 -23.31 -43.69
C ALA A 180 -20.06 -23.96 -42.31
N LEU A 181 -18.91 -24.54 -41.96
CA LEU A 181 -18.63 -25.04 -40.63
C LEU A 181 -18.28 -23.91 -39.64
N GLU A 182 -18.00 -22.69 -40.14
CA GLU A 182 -17.64 -21.52 -39.35
C GLU A 182 -18.85 -20.61 -39.04
N LEU A 183 -19.94 -20.64 -39.80
CA LEU A 183 -21.02 -19.64 -39.75
C LEU A 183 -21.71 -19.53 -38.39
N VAL A 184 -21.82 -20.61 -37.63
CA VAL A 184 -22.31 -20.59 -36.25
C VAL A 184 -21.22 -20.06 -35.29
N LEU A 185 -19.96 -20.03 -35.74
CA LEU A 185 -18.79 -19.67 -34.94
C LEU A 185 -18.51 -18.18 -34.97
N GLN A 186 -19.07 -17.42 -35.95
CA GLN A 186 -18.80 -15.98 -36.12
C GLN A 186 -19.57 -15.10 -35.12
N ASP A 187 -20.76 -15.57 -34.71
CA ASP A 187 -21.62 -14.83 -33.76
C ASP A 187 -21.31 -15.11 -32.28
N ILE A 188 -20.31 -15.98 -32.02
CA ILE A 188 -19.92 -16.33 -30.64
C ILE A 188 -18.77 -15.45 -30.17
N GLU A 189 -19.05 -14.57 -29.23
CA GLU A 189 -18.05 -13.74 -28.58
C GLU A 189 -17.21 -14.56 -27.61
N LEU A 190 -16.00 -14.98 -28.04
CA LEU A 190 -15.01 -15.65 -27.20
C LEU A 190 -14.04 -14.69 -26.51
N GLY A 191 -14.28 -13.38 -26.62
CA GLY A 191 -13.33 -12.37 -26.19
C GLY A 191 -12.12 -12.24 -27.13
N ALA A 192 -11.20 -11.37 -26.76
CA ALA A 192 -9.98 -11.15 -27.54
C ALA A 192 -9.16 -12.44 -27.64
N ASN A 193 -8.68 -12.72 -28.87
CA ASN A 193 -7.87 -13.92 -29.17
C ASN A 193 -8.61 -15.26 -29.03
N GLY A 194 -9.95 -15.26 -28.93
CA GLY A 194 -10.72 -16.49 -28.94
C GLY A 194 -10.64 -17.23 -30.31
N VAL A 195 -10.73 -18.53 -30.29
CA VAL A 195 -10.70 -19.35 -31.52
C VAL A 195 -11.62 -20.57 -31.39
N ILE A 196 -12.32 -20.88 -32.44
CA ILE A 196 -13.03 -22.16 -32.61
C ILE A 196 -12.44 -22.87 -33.83
N MET A 197 -12.21 -24.17 -33.70
CA MET A 197 -11.69 -25.01 -34.78
C MET A 197 -12.43 -26.30 -34.83
N VAL A 198 -12.60 -26.80 -36.05
CA VAL A 198 -13.05 -28.17 -36.32
C VAL A 198 -11.89 -28.90 -36.99
N ALA A 199 -11.48 -30.01 -36.43
CA ALA A 199 -10.40 -30.83 -36.95
C ALA A 199 -10.84 -32.26 -37.17
N ARG A 200 -10.25 -32.94 -38.16
CA ARG A 200 -10.39 -34.37 -38.43
C ARG A 200 -9.53 -35.18 -37.43
N GLY A 201 -9.83 -36.46 -37.29
CA GLY A 201 -9.13 -37.34 -36.33
C GLY A 201 -7.61 -37.46 -36.55
N ASP A 202 -7.09 -37.15 -37.74
CA ASP A 202 -5.65 -37.08 -38.04
C ASP A 202 -5.00 -35.75 -37.69
N GLY A 203 -5.77 -34.78 -37.18
CA GLY A 203 -5.32 -33.46 -36.83
C GLY A 203 -5.39 -32.42 -37.96
N THR A 204 -5.94 -32.77 -39.10
CA THR A 204 -6.18 -31.81 -40.18
C THR A 204 -7.26 -30.81 -39.80
N ILE A 205 -6.96 -29.51 -39.87
CA ILE A 205 -7.90 -28.44 -39.56
C ILE A 205 -8.84 -28.25 -40.76
N LEU A 206 -10.14 -28.46 -40.54
CA LEU A 206 -11.17 -28.31 -41.54
C LEU A 206 -11.75 -26.89 -41.58
N ALA A 207 -11.98 -26.32 -40.42
CA ALA A 207 -12.54 -24.99 -40.25
C ALA A 207 -11.88 -24.29 -39.05
N ARG A 208 -11.74 -22.95 -39.11
CA ARG A 208 -11.19 -22.14 -38.06
C ARG A 208 -11.75 -20.73 -38.09
N SER A 209 -12.27 -20.24 -36.97
CA SER A 209 -12.66 -18.83 -36.84
C SER A 209 -11.44 -17.92 -37.06
N GLY A 210 -11.64 -16.82 -37.79
CA GLY A 210 -10.55 -15.92 -38.18
C GLY A 210 -9.73 -16.38 -39.37
N GLY A 211 -10.21 -17.41 -40.12
CA GLY A 211 -9.70 -17.82 -41.43
C GLY A 211 -8.84 -19.07 -41.44
N LEU A 212 -9.02 -19.82 -42.51
CA LEU A 212 -8.39 -21.13 -42.73
C LEU A 212 -7.02 -21.04 -43.45
N ALA A 213 -6.69 -19.92 -44.08
CA ALA A 213 -5.55 -19.82 -44.98
C ALA A 213 -4.20 -20.27 -44.37
N ARG A 214 -3.91 -19.82 -43.16
CA ARG A 214 -2.72 -20.25 -42.42
C ARG A 214 -2.88 -21.62 -41.76
N ALA A 215 -4.11 -21.95 -41.35
CA ALA A 215 -4.40 -23.18 -40.62
C ALA A 215 -4.24 -24.44 -41.49
N ARG A 216 -4.44 -24.35 -42.81
CA ARG A 216 -4.30 -25.47 -43.76
C ARG A 216 -2.88 -26.08 -43.84
N GLN A 217 -1.87 -25.31 -43.44
CA GLN A 217 -0.47 -25.75 -43.44
C GLN A 217 -0.03 -26.34 -42.10
N VAL A 218 -0.94 -26.39 -41.14
CA VAL A 218 -0.65 -26.76 -39.74
C VAL A 218 -1.48 -28.01 -39.41
N THR A 219 -0.85 -28.97 -38.74
CA THR A 219 -1.53 -30.12 -38.17
C THR A 219 -1.66 -30.04 -36.68
N LEU A 220 -2.79 -30.51 -36.16
CA LEU A 220 -3.00 -30.69 -34.70
C LEU A 220 -2.62 -32.10 -34.25
N ALA A 221 -1.94 -32.91 -35.09
CA ALA A 221 -1.47 -34.23 -34.69
C ALA A 221 -0.70 -34.18 -33.34
N GLY A 222 -1.03 -35.07 -32.43
CA GLY A 222 -0.48 -35.12 -31.07
C GLY A 222 -1.11 -34.13 -30.09
N TRP A 223 -2.12 -33.38 -30.46
CA TRP A 223 -2.91 -32.59 -29.52
C TRP A 223 -3.92 -33.46 -28.76
N PRO A 224 -4.25 -33.12 -27.48
CA PRO A 224 -5.37 -33.74 -26.81
C PRO A 224 -6.65 -33.60 -27.65
N GLY A 225 -7.43 -34.69 -27.76
CA GLY A 225 -8.64 -34.72 -28.58
C GLY A 225 -8.41 -35.08 -30.05
N VAL A 226 -7.15 -35.30 -30.48
CA VAL A 226 -6.78 -35.78 -31.80
C VAL A 226 -6.29 -37.23 -31.70
N GLY A 227 -6.69 -38.08 -32.63
CA GLY A 227 -6.40 -39.53 -32.63
C GLY A 227 -7.43 -40.35 -31.82
N ASP A 228 -7.46 -41.66 -32.08
CA ASP A 228 -8.48 -42.55 -31.51
C ASP A 228 -8.33 -42.75 -30.00
N ASP A 229 -7.12 -42.74 -29.50
CA ASP A 229 -6.79 -42.95 -28.08
C ASP A 229 -7.11 -41.73 -27.16
N SER A 230 -7.46 -40.60 -27.77
CA SER A 230 -7.79 -39.40 -26.97
C SER A 230 -9.18 -39.51 -26.35
N PRO A 231 -9.40 -39.01 -25.13
CA PRO A 231 -10.73 -38.94 -24.49
C PRO A 231 -11.75 -38.20 -25.37
N ALA A 232 -13.04 -38.56 -25.20
CA ALA A 232 -14.12 -37.92 -25.95
C ALA A 232 -14.29 -36.42 -25.71
N ALA A 233 -13.82 -35.93 -24.59
CA ALA A 233 -13.78 -34.51 -24.22
C ALA A 233 -12.64 -34.25 -23.24
N GLY A 234 -12.17 -33.02 -23.21
CA GLY A 234 -11.13 -32.62 -22.25
C GLY A 234 -10.79 -31.14 -22.40
N GLU A 235 -9.86 -30.73 -21.55
CA GLU A 235 -9.34 -29.36 -21.49
C GLU A 235 -7.82 -29.39 -21.35
N PHE A 236 -7.18 -28.37 -21.89
CA PHE A 236 -5.74 -28.17 -21.75
C PHE A 236 -5.37 -26.71 -22.03
N ARG A 237 -4.20 -26.30 -21.55
CA ARG A 237 -3.62 -24.99 -21.85
C ARG A 237 -2.41 -25.18 -22.76
N ALA A 238 -2.41 -24.47 -23.89
CA ALA A 238 -1.31 -24.53 -24.85
C ALA A 238 -1.24 -23.27 -25.72
N PRO A 239 -0.09 -22.98 -26.33
CA PRO A 239 -0.01 -22.02 -27.42
C PRO A 239 -0.71 -22.60 -28.67
N GLY A 240 -1.49 -21.76 -29.34
CA GLY A 240 -2.15 -22.13 -30.60
C GLY A 240 -1.11 -22.44 -31.69
N ARG A 241 -1.22 -23.62 -32.34
CA ARG A 241 -0.25 -24.03 -33.38
C ARG A 241 -0.24 -23.14 -34.63
N VAL A 242 -1.34 -22.41 -34.87
CA VAL A 242 -1.48 -21.54 -36.05
C VAL A 242 -0.94 -20.13 -35.81
N ASP A 243 -1.07 -19.60 -34.60
CA ASP A 243 -0.80 -18.20 -34.28
C ASP A 243 0.09 -17.98 -33.02
N GLY A 244 0.45 -19.05 -32.31
CA GLY A 244 1.29 -18.98 -31.12
C GLY A 244 0.62 -18.41 -29.88
N ILE A 245 -0.64 -17.98 -29.96
CA ILE A 245 -1.34 -17.34 -28.84
C ILE A 245 -1.70 -18.37 -27.78
N GLU A 246 -1.38 -18.10 -26.54
CA GLU A 246 -1.67 -19.00 -25.43
C GLU A 246 -3.15 -18.96 -25.06
N ARG A 247 -3.77 -20.15 -24.96
CA ARG A 247 -5.20 -20.29 -24.71
C ARG A 247 -5.52 -21.43 -23.75
N PHE A 248 -6.64 -21.29 -23.10
CA PHE A 248 -7.37 -22.41 -22.49
C PHE A 248 -8.20 -23.04 -23.57
N PHE A 249 -7.91 -24.31 -23.93
CA PHE A 249 -8.65 -25.07 -24.88
C PHE A 249 -9.59 -26.06 -24.20
N ALA A 250 -10.83 -26.12 -24.65
CA ALA A 250 -11.74 -27.24 -24.42
C ALA A 250 -12.03 -27.92 -25.73
N TYR A 251 -12.19 -29.23 -25.72
CA TYR A 251 -12.52 -29.98 -26.93
C TYR A 251 -13.62 -31.02 -26.71
N ARG A 252 -14.32 -31.35 -27.80
CA ARG A 252 -15.33 -32.41 -27.86
C ARG A 252 -15.19 -33.17 -29.16
N LYS A 253 -14.99 -34.49 -29.09
CA LYS A 253 -15.06 -35.41 -30.25
C LYS A 253 -16.52 -35.67 -30.61
N LEU A 254 -16.83 -35.72 -31.89
CA LEU A 254 -18.12 -36.15 -32.37
C LEU A 254 -18.25 -37.68 -32.13
N GLN A 255 -19.47 -38.15 -31.95
CA GLN A 255 -19.71 -39.55 -31.62
C GLN A 255 -19.69 -40.46 -32.86
N SER A 256 -20.25 -39.97 -33.98
CA SER A 256 -20.48 -40.78 -35.18
C SER A 256 -19.48 -40.46 -36.31
N TYR A 257 -18.69 -39.39 -36.15
CA TYR A 257 -17.76 -38.93 -37.19
C TYR A 257 -16.39 -38.62 -36.61
N PRO A 258 -15.30 -38.84 -37.38
CA PRO A 258 -13.93 -38.61 -36.90
C PRO A 258 -13.59 -37.12 -36.89
N LEU A 259 -14.37 -36.32 -36.17
CA LEU A 259 -14.21 -34.87 -36.04
C LEU A 259 -14.11 -34.48 -34.57
N THR A 260 -13.35 -33.44 -34.30
CA THR A 260 -13.21 -32.83 -32.98
C THR A 260 -13.41 -31.33 -33.10
N VAL A 261 -14.27 -30.79 -32.26
CA VAL A 261 -14.44 -29.35 -32.09
C VAL A 261 -13.56 -28.87 -30.94
N PHE A 262 -12.78 -27.85 -31.20
CA PHE A 262 -11.94 -27.14 -30.22
C PHE A 262 -12.44 -25.71 -30.00
N VAL A 263 -12.51 -25.32 -28.76
CA VAL A 263 -12.82 -23.95 -28.35
C VAL A 263 -11.63 -23.43 -27.51
N GLY A 264 -10.97 -22.39 -27.98
CA GLY A 264 -9.85 -21.78 -27.30
C GLY A 264 -10.18 -20.34 -26.84
N GLN A 265 -9.98 -20.03 -25.58
CA GLN A 265 -10.12 -18.68 -25.01
C GLN A 265 -8.73 -18.14 -24.69
N GLY A 266 -8.44 -16.91 -25.13
CA GLY A 266 -7.15 -16.27 -24.88
C GLY A 266 -6.89 -16.10 -23.38
N VAL A 267 -5.72 -16.52 -22.91
CA VAL A 267 -5.34 -16.40 -21.48
C VAL A 267 -5.42 -14.95 -21.01
N ASP A 268 -4.96 -14.01 -21.83
CA ASP A 268 -4.99 -12.59 -21.50
C ASP A 268 -6.41 -12.03 -21.43
N ALA A 269 -7.32 -12.51 -22.27
CA ALA A 269 -8.72 -12.11 -22.25
C ALA A 269 -9.44 -12.63 -20.99
N VAL A 270 -9.15 -13.88 -20.61
CA VAL A 270 -9.72 -14.52 -19.41
C VAL A 270 -9.16 -13.89 -18.13
N LEU A 271 -7.86 -13.66 -18.07
CA LEU A 271 -7.19 -13.15 -16.86
C LEU A 271 -7.08 -11.62 -16.81
N GLY A 272 -7.43 -10.91 -17.89
CA GLY A 272 -7.39 -9.44 -17.93
C GLY A 272 -8.15 -8.77 -16.79
N PRO A 273 -9.43 -9.07 -16.57
CA PRO A 273 -10.19 -8.54 -15.43
C PRO A 273 -9.55 -8.87 -14.08
N TYR A 274 -9.09 -10.11 -13.91
CA TYR A 274 -8.37 -10.53 -12.70
C TYR A 274 -7.11 -9.68 -12.43
N TYR A 275 -6.32 -9.35 -13.46
CA TYR A 275 -5.14 -8.50 -13.28
C TYR A 275 -5.50 -7.09 -12.83
N GLY A 276 -6.61 -6.53 -13.31
CA GLY A 276 -7.16 -5.27 -12.85
C GLY A 276 -7.50 -5.30 -11.37
N ASP A 277 -8.32 -6.26 -10.95
CA ASP A 277 -8.74 -6.45 -9.57
C ASP A 277 -7.55 -6.73 -8.63
N ARG A 278 -6.61 -7.58 -9.05
CA ARG A 278 -5.37 -7.86 -8.33
C ARG A 278 -4.58 -6.59 -8.06
N ASN A 279 -4.38 -5.76 -9.09
CA ASN A 279 -3.59 -4.53 -8.96
C ASN A 279 -4.28 -3.52 -8.04
N LEU A 280 -5.61 -3.44 -8.08
CA LEU A 280 -6.40 -2.63 -7.17
C LEU A 280 -6.26 -3.11 -5.70
N LEU A 281 -6.37 -4.43 -5.47
CA LEU A 281 -6.20 -5.02 -4.14
C LEU A 281 -4.78 -4.80 -3.59
N LEU A 282 -3.75 -4.98 -4.42
CA LEU A 282 -2.35 -4.74 -4.03
C LEU A 282 -2.10 -3.26 -3.72
N GLY A 283 -2.60 -2.34 -4.57
CA GLY A 283 -2.48 -0.90 -4.35
C GLY A 283 -3.21 -0.44 -3.10
N GLY A 284 -4.45 -0.89 -2.91
CA GLY A 284 -5.25 -0.62 -1.70
C GLY A 284 -4.61 -1.17 -0.43
N GLY A 285 -4.08 -2.39 -0.48
CA GLY A 285 -3.35 -3.01 0.64
C GLY A 285 -2.06 -2.25 1.01
N ALA A 286 -1.31 -1.79 0.00
CA ALA A 286 -0.13 -0.98 0.22
C ALA A 286 -0.49 0.37 0.87
N LEU A 287 -1.52 1.06 0.37
CA LEU A 287 -2.00 2.32 0.95
C LEU A 287 -2.48 2.14 2.40
N ALA A 288 -3.26 1.10 2.66
CA ALA A 288 -3.74 0.76 4.01
C ALA A 288 -2.56 0.46 4.95
N SER A 289 -1.53 -0.26 4.48
CA SER A 289 -0.34 -0.55 5.27
C SER A 289 0.44 0.72 5.63
N VAL A 290 0.59 1.67 4.70
CA VAL A 290 1.22 2.97 4.94
C VAL A 290 0.42 3.76 5.98
N LEU A 291 -0.91 3.78 5.87
CA LEU A 291 -1.78 4.46 6.82
C LEU A 291 -1.66 3.86 8.24
N LEU A 292 -1.69 2.54 8.35
CA LEU A 292 -1.51 1.84 9.62
C LEU A 292 -0.16 2.16 10.25
N LEU A 293 0.92 2.15 9.46
CA LEU A 293 2.26 2.50 9.94
C LEU A 293 2.33 3.94 10.42
N THR A 294 1.70 4.88 9.69
CA THR A 294 1.63 6.29 10.07
C THR A 294 0.90 6.48 11.40
N VAL A 295 -0.25 5.79 11.58
CA VAL A 295 -0.99 5.81 12.84
C VAL A 295 -0.16 5.24 13.99
N ALA A 296 0.52 4.11 13.77
CA ALA A 296 1.41 3.52 14.77
C ALA A 296 2.53 4.49 15.19
N LEU A 297 3.15 5.16 14.22
CA LEU A 297 4.20 6.15 14.47
C LEU A 297 3.67 7.34 15.27
N LEU A 298 2.51 7.89 14.90
CA LEU A 298 1.86 8.99 15.64
C LEU A 298 1.53 8.60 17.09
N LEU A 299 1.04 7.38 17.31
CA LEU A 299 0.77 6.87 18.65
C LEU A 299 2.05 6.76 19.48
N ILE A 300 3.15 6.28 18.89
CA ILE A 300 4.45 6.19 19.56
C ILE A 300 4.98 7.59 19.93
N VAL A 301 4.88 8.56 19.01
CA VAL A 301 5.31 9.95 19.26
C VAL A 301 4.50 10.55 20.41
N ARG A 302 3.17 10.45 20.37
CA ARG A 302 2.30 10.97 21.44
C ARG A 302 2.53 10.29 22.78
N ALA A 303 2.79 8.97 22.79
CA ALA A 303 3.11 8.24 24.01
C ALA A 303 4.42 8.76 24.64
N ARG A 304 5.43 9.05 23.81
CA ARG A 304 6.71 9.63 24.27
C ARG A 304 6.55 11.04 24.84
N GLU A 305 5.76 11.89 24.18
CA GLU A 305 5.49 13.26 24.65
C GLU A 305 4.78 13.23 26.01
N ARG A 306 3.77 12.36 26.16
CA ARG A 306 3.09 12.18 27.44
C ARG A 306 4.01 11.68 28.55
N ALA A 307 4.88 10.71 28.25
CA ALA A 307 5.84 10.20 29.22
C ALA A 307 6.81 11.30 29.70
N LYS A 308 7.36 12.09 28.77
CA LYS A 308 8.21 13.25 29.12
C LYS A 308 7.47 14.27 29.96
N PHE A 309 6.25 14.62 29.61
CA PHE A 309 5.44 15.55 30.38
C PHE A 309 5.21 15.10 31.83
N LEU A 310 4.95 13.78 32.02
CA LEU A 310 4.79 13.22 33.37
C LEU A 310 6.10 13.22 34.16
N GLU A 311 7.23 12.88 33.55
CA GLU A 311 8.55 12.91 34.16
C GLU A 311 8.94 14.36 34.59
N ASP A 312 8.69 15.34 33.72
CA ASP A 312 8.97 16.75 34.04
C ASP A 312 8.08 17.23 35.18
N ARG A 313 6.79 16.86 35.19
CA ARG A 313 5.86 17.18 36.27
C ARG A 313 6.28 16.57 37.61
N GLU A 314 6.73 15.32 37.60
CA GLU A 314 7.20 14.63 38.81
C GLU A 314 8.49 15.30 39.37
N ARG A 315 9.45 15.65 38.48
CA ARG A 315 10.66 16.38 38.87
C ARG A 315 10.35 17.70 39.52
N VAL A 316 9.45 18.45 38.89
CA VAL A 316 8.99 19.75 39.42
C VAL A 316 8.33 19.60 40.80
N MET A 317 7.52 18.57 41.01
CA MET A 317 6.92 18.29 42.30
C MET A 317 7.95 17.97 43.39
N LEU A 318 8.97 17.16 43.06
CA LEU A 318 10.07 16.83 43.99
C LEU A 318 10.88 18.04 44.37
N GLU A 319 11.24 18.92 43.42
CA GLU A 319 11.97 20.16 43.69
C GLU A 319 11.18 21.13 44.62
N LEU A 320 9.86 21.20 44.44
CA LEU A 320 8.99 22.01 45.33
C LEU A 320 8.90 21.42 46.73
N HIS A 321 8.75 20.10 46.80
CA HIS A 321 8.62 19.43 48.08
C HIS A 321 9.85 19.64 48.97
N ASP A 322 11.06 19.43 48.43
CA ASP A 322 12.28 19.47 49.20
C ASP A 322 12.65 20.90 49.66
N SER A 323 12.52 21.89 48.76
CA SER A 323 12.97 23.28 49.14
C SER A 323 11.93 24.02 49.95
N SER A 324 10.63 23.88 49.63
CA SER A 324 9.59 24.67 50.32
C SER A 324 9.19 24.08 51.66
N ILE A 325 9.07 22.75 51.76
CA ILE A 325 8.70 22.08 53.03
C ILE A 325 9.81 22.22 54.07
N GLN A 326 11.07 22.04 53.65
CA GLN A 326 12.22 22.26 54.57
C GLN A 326 12.25 23.67 55.13
N SER A 327 12.00 24.68 54.27
CA SER A 327 11.93 26.07 54.69
C SER A 327 10.79 26.39 55.66
N ILE A 328 9.58 25.83 55.35
CA ILE A 328 8.41 26.00 56.24
C ILE A 328 8.65 25.29 57.58
N TYR A 329 9.27 24.12 57.58
CA TYR A 329 9.60 23.39 58.81
C TYR A 329 10.60 24.15 59.68
N ALA A 330 11.66 24.74 59.07
CA ALA A 330 12.64 25.58 59.78
C ALA A 330 11.98 26.81 60.41
N ILE A 331 11.05 27.47 59.69
CA ILE A 331 10.28 28.61 60.21
C ILE A 331 9.41 28.14 61.39
N GLY A 332 8.76 26.98 61.31
CA GLY A 332 7.99 26.42 62.43
C GLY A 332 8.82 26.21 63.70
N LEU A 333 10.04 25.66 63.54
CA LEU A 333 10.97 25.47 64.67
C LEU A 333 11.41 26.81 65.29
N THR A 334 11.66 27.81 64.41
CA THR A 334 12.02 29.18 64.89
C THR A 334 10.88 29.81 65.72
N LEU A 335 9.64 29.68 65.22
CA LEU A 335 8.46 30.16 65.93
C LEU A 335 8.25 29.46 67.31
N GLU A 336 8.42 28.12 67.31
CA GLU A 336 8.29 27.34 68.55
C GLU A 336 9.38 27.66 69.54
N SER A 337 10.64 27.90 69.10
CA SER A 337 11.74 28.37 69.98
C SER A 337 11.47 29.75 70.49
N SER A 338 10.93 30.64 69.66
CA SER A 338 10.57 32.01 70.06
C SER A 338 9.46 32.02 71.07
N ARG A 339 8.49 31.15 71.02
CA ARG A 339 7.42 30.97 72.00
C ARG A 339 7.96 30.60 73.36
N ARG A 340 8.98 29.75 73.43
CA ARG A 340 9.66 29.41 74.71
C ARG A 340 10.53 30.48 75.24
N ALA A 341 11.06 31.36 74.40
CA ALA A 341 11.90 32.50 74.83
C ALA A 341 11.10 33.70 75.30
N LEU A 342 9.80 33.80 75.01
CA LEU A 342 8.92 34.91 75.35
C LEU A 342 8.92 35.24 76.85
N GLU A 343 9.03 34.23 77.73
CA GLU A 343 9.04 34.40 79.19
C GLU A 343 10.42 34.83 79.72
N LYS A 344 11.53 34.55 78.98
CA LYS A 344 12.90 34.80 79.48
C LYS A 344 13.51 36.05 78.83
N ASP A 345 13.27 36.36 77.63
CA ASP A 345 13.73 37.53 76.86
C ASP A 345 12.71 37.93 75.79
N PRO A 346 11.73 38.76 76.14
CA PRO A 346 10.70 39.22 75.20
C PRO A 346 11.26 39.95 73.97
N SER A 347 12.42 40.63 74.14
CA SER A 347 13.03 41.39 73.03
C SER A 347 13.70 40.47 71.98
N GLN A 348 14.30 39.38 72.44
CA GLN A 348 14.83 38.32 71.57
C GLN A 348 13.72 37.53 70.84
N ALA A 349 12.65 37.22 71.58
CA ALA A 349 11.49 36.52 70.99
C ALA A 349 10.80 37.38 69.92
N ALA A 350 10.60 38.66 70.14
CA ALA A 350 10.01 39.57 69.14
C ALA A 350 10.88 39.70 67.88
N ARG A 351 12.21 39.72 67.99
CA ARG A 351 13.10 39.70 66.83
C ARG A 351 13.00 38.39 66.03
N ALA A 352 13.01 37.24 66.71
CA ALA A 352 12.91 35.94 66.07
C ALA A 352 11.56 35.69 65.40
N ILE A 353 10.44 36.20 65.96
CA ILE A 353 9.12 36.18 65.34
C ILE A 353 9.12 37.07 64.09
N ALA A 354 9.69 38.25 64.10
CA ALA A 354 9.80 39.13 62.97
C ALA A 354 10.64 38.47 61.81
N GLU A 355 11.74 37.80 62.21
CA GLU A 355 12.60 37.05 61.28
C GLU A 355 11.86 35.87 60.69
N ALA A 356 11.12 35.10 61.45
CA ALA A 356 10.26 33.98 60.94
C ALA A 356 9.19 34.49 59.97
N GLY A 357 8.58 35.67 60.29
CA GLY A 357 7.60 36.30 59.36
C GLY A 357 8.24 36.76 58.05
N ALA A 358 9.44 37.30 58.08
CA ALA A 358 10.20 37.70 56.92
C ALA A 358 10.54 36.44 56.02
N ASN A 359 11.00 35.38 56.69
CA ASN A 359 11.31 34.11 56.00
C ASN A 359 10.09 33.44 55.41
N LEU A 360 8.91 33.46 56.03
CA LEU A 360 7.65 32.97 55.50
C LEU A 360 7.24 33.75 54.22
N ASN A 361 7.40 35.08 54.27
CA ASN A 361 7.13 35.90 53.07
C ASN A 361 8.08 35.56 51.91
N LEU A 362 9.35 35.22 52.19
CA LEU A 362 10.29 34.75 51.15
C LEU A 362 9.83 33.43 50.56
N VAL A 363 9.41 32.46 51.35
CA VAL A 363 8.88 31.18 50.86
C VAL A 363 7.63 31.39 50.01
N ILE A 364 6.73 32.27 50.44
CA ILE A 364 5.53 32.61 49.65
C ILE A 364 5.91 33.26 48.32
N GLN A 365 6.91 34.16 48.34
CA GLN A 365 7.40 34.77 47.10
C GLN A 365 8.09 33.75 46.20
N ASP A 366 8.86 32.82 46.76
CA ASP A 366 9.49 31.73 45.97
C ASP A 366 8.47 30.80 45.37
N LEU A 367 7.41 30.42 46.10
CA LEU A 367 6.27 29.64 45.55
C LEU A 367 5.52 30.39 44.47
N ARG A 368 5.20 31.69 44.70
CA ARG A 368 4.57 32.52 43.66
C ARG A 368 5.44 32.67 42.42
N ALA A 369 6.73 32.85 42.59
CA ALA A 369 7.67 32.98 41.51
C ALA A 369 7.86 31.65 40.79
N PHE A 370 7.73 30.53 41.48
CA PHE A 370 7.75 29.21 40.89
C PHE A 370 6.49 28.95 40.04
N ILE A 371 5.30 29.24 40.55
CA ILE A 371 4.04 29.17 39.83
C ILE A 371 4.03 30.09 38.59
N ASN A 372 4.67 31.25 38.71
CA ASN A 372 4.82 32.21 37.62
C ASN A 372 6.03 31.92 36.69
N ALA A 373 6.97 31.04 37.07
CA ALA A 373 8.12 30.66 36.27
C ALA A 373 7.75 29.73 35.09
N GLU A 374 6.49 29.29 34.97
CA GLU A 374 5.93 28.75 33.71
C GLU A 374 5.81 29.81 32.60
N ARG A 375 6.23 31.08 32.84
CA ARG A 375 6.45 32.01 31.73
C ARG A 375 7.60 31.51 30.85
N SER A 376 7.30 30.87 29.81
CA SER A 376 8.23 30.40 28.75
C SER A 376 8.79 31.57 27.91
N ALA A 377 8.46 32.81 28.21
CA ALA A 377 8.90 33.98 27.46
C ALA A 377 10.14 34.65 28.12
N PRO A 378 11.17 34.98 27.34
CA PRO A 378 12.29 35.78 27.84
C PRO A 378 11.79 37.12 28.37
N TYR A 379 12.47 37.65 29.40
CA TYR A 379 12.23 39.04 29.85
C TYR A 379 12.60 39.98 28.71
N SER A 380 11.71 40.93 28.38
CA SER A 380 12.14 42.05 27.55
C SER A 380 13.11 42.94 28.33
N GLU A 381 13.91 43.72 27.62
CA GLU A 381 14.84 44.67 28.22
C GLU A 381 14.10 45.63 29.14
N GLU A 382 12.96 46.17 28.70
CA GLU A 382 12.13 47.11 29.47
C GLU A 382 11.55 46.46 30.73
N GLU A 383 11.10 45.20 30.65
CA GLU A 383 10.60 44.46 31.81
C GLU A 383 11.69 44.23 32.85
N PHE A 384 12.90 43.83 32.40
CA PHE A 384 14.03 43.59 33.31
C PHE A 384 14.46 44.88 34.01
N MET A 385 14.61 45.98 33.28
CA MET A 385 14.96 47.29 33.84
C MET A 385 13.88 47.84 34.78
N ALA A 386 12.61 47.62 34.46
CA ALA A 386 11.49 48.01 35.32
C ALA A 386 11.51 47.23 36.66
N GLU A 387 11.91 45.93 36.64
CA GLU A 387 12.07 45.15 37.87
C GLU A 387 13.23 45.67 38.73
N ILE A 388 14.37 46.02 38.13
CA ILE A 388 15.48 46.64 38.86
C ILE A 388 15.06 47.98 39.47
N ALA A 389 14.41 48.85 38.71
CA ALA A 389 13.95 50.16 39.19
C ALA A 389 12.97 50.03 40.38
N ARG A 390 12.09 49.03 40.38
CA ARG A 390 11.17 48.74 41.49
C ARG A 390 11.85 48.26 42.75
N MET A 391 13.10 47.76 42.69
CA MET A 391 13.87 47.31 43.84
C MET A 391 14.64 48.41 44.49
N LEU A 392 14.90 49.51 43.79
CA LEU A 392 15.65 50.65 44.33
C LEU A 392 14.77 51.49 45.29
N PRO A 393 15.27 51.87 46.44
CA PRO A 393 14.52 52.69 47.34
C PRO A 393 14.34 54.12 46.77
N PRO A 394 13.24 54.82 47.11
CA PRO A 394 13.08 56.22 46.71
C PRO A 394 14.15 57.10 47.39
N ALA A 395 14.61 58.13 46.65
CA ALA A 395 15.63 59.07 47.20
C ALA A 395 15.11 59.75 48.44
N GLY A 396 15.91 59.71 49.52
CA GLY A 396 15.58 60.31 50.81
C GLY A 396 16.85 60.49 51.75
N GLU A 397 16.71 61.22 52.85
CA GLU A 397 17.79 61.35 53.84
C GLU A 397 18.16 59.97 54.44
N GLY A 398 19.43 59.61 54.45
CA GLY A 398 19.93 58.32 54.93
C GLY A 398 19.75 57.13 53.98
N VAL A 399 19.27 57.31 52.74
CA VAL A 399 19.14 56.30 51.73
C VAL A 399 20.32 56.40 50.76
N PRO A 400 21.04 55.25 50.45
CA PRO A 400 22.15 55.25 49.50
C PRO A 400 21.72 55.70 48.10
N ARG A 401 22.56 56.45 47.39
CA ARG A 401 22.35 56.73 45.94
C ARG A 401 22.85 55.59 45.15
N PHE A 402 21.94 54.97 44.37
CA PHE A 402 22.26 53.83 43.48
C PHE A 402 22.65 54.32 42.10
N SER A 403 23.79 53.84 41.58
CA SER A 403 24.16 53.91 40.18
C SER A 403 23.92 52.55 39.56
N VAL A 404 23.19 52.51 38.43
CA VAL A 404 22.84 51.25 37.71
C VAL A 404 23.49 51.29 36.37
N ASP A 405 24.37 50.32 36.09
CA ASP A 405 25.12 50.16 34.85
C ASP A 405 24.89 48.74 34.32
N ILE A 406 23.95 48.60 33.41
CA ILE A 406 23.52 47.31 32.87
C ILE A 406 23.71 47.29 31.36
N ASP A 407 24.52 46.36 30.89
CA ASP A 407 24.67 46.11 29.45
C ASP A 407 23.38 45.44 28.90
N ARG A 408 22.68 46.17 28.05
CA ARG A 408 21.43 45.74 27.43
C ARG A 408 21.59 44.48 26.59
N ALA A 409 22.73 44.28 25.94
CA ALA A 409 23.02 43.09 25.15
C ALA A 409 23.12 41.82 26.02
N VAL A 410 23.48 41.97 27.28
CA VAL A 410 23.50 40.87 28.26
C VAL A 410 22.07 40.40 28.55
N ILE A 411 21.14 41.35 28.78
CA ILE A 411 19.73 41.00 29.09
C ILE A 411 19.12 40.15 27.96
N ALA A 412 19.31 40.58 26.71
CA ALA A 412 18.78 39.88 25.52
C ALA A 412 19.32 38.44 25.38
N GLY A 413 20.50 38.16 25.92
CA GLY A 413 21.15 36.85 25.89
C GLY A 413 20.87 35.95 27.07
N LEU A 414 20.15 36.42 28.11
CA LEU A 414 19.81 35.61 29.29
C LEU A 414 18.63 34.69 29.01
N ALA A 415 18.75 33.42 29.39
CA ALA A 415 17.60 32.55 29.47
C ALA A 415 16.61 33.05 30.53
N PRO A 416 15.28 32.82 30.41
CA PRO A 416 14.27 33.30 31.37
C PRO A 416 14.59 32.96 32.81
N GLN A 417 15.10 31.77 33.08
CA GLN A 417 15.51 31.32 34.40
C GLN A 417 16.74 32.05 34.90
N GLN A 418 17.71 32.36 34.03
CA GLN A 418 18.90 33.14 34.40
C GLN A 418 18.52 34.56 34.80
N ALA A 419 17.67 35.21 33.99
CA ALA A 419 17.17 36.55 34.32
C ALA A 419 16.45 36.58 35.68
N ALA A 420 15.59 35.59 35.95
CA ALA A 420 14.91 35.47 37.25
C ALA A 420 15.89 35.32 38.45
N HIS A 421 16.95 34.53 38.28
CA HIS A 421 17.97 34.38 39.33
C HIS A 421 18.79 35.65 39.54
N VAL A 422 19.19 36.33 38.46
CA VAL A 422 19.91 37.61 38.53
C VAL A 422 19.09 38.65 39.27
N LEU A 423 17.81 38.81 38.93
CA LEU A 423 16.90 39.75 39.60
C LEU A 423 16.75 39.44 41.12
N ARG A 424 16.71 38.16 41.47
CA ARG A 424 16.62 37.77 42.90
C ARG A 424 17.91 38.01 43.66
N ILE A 425 19.08 37.80 43.04
CA ILE A 425 20.37 38.14 43.65
C ILE A 425 20.49 39.65 43.84
N ALA A 426 20.11 40.45 42.83
CA ALA A 426 20.08 41.91 42.92
C ALA A 426 19.20 42.42 44.08
N ARG A 427 17.98 41.84 44.17
CA ARG A 427 17.05 42.20 45.26
C ARG A 427 17.64 41.97 46.67
N GLU A 428 18.26 40.82 46.89
CA GLU A 428 18.86 40.43 48.16
C GLU A 428 20.04 41.35 48.49
N ALA A 429 20.92 41.62 47.54
CA ALA A 429 22.05 42.47 47.71
C ALA A 429 21.63 43.94 47.98
N ILE A 430 20.66 44.46 47.20
CA ILE A 430 20.12 45.82 47.44
C ILE A 430 19.48 45.92 48.84
N SER A 431 18.70 44.89 49.23
CA SER A 431 18.09 44.83 50.57
C SER A 431 19.15 44.86 51.71
N ASN A 432 20.24 44.11 51.50
CA ASN A 432 21.35 44.11 52.49
C ASN A 432 22.02 45.45 52.58
N ILE A 433 22.27 46.17 51.51
CA ILE A 433 22.83 47.51 51.49
C ILE A 433 21.91 48.47 52.21
N VAL A 434 20.64 48.52 51.93
CA VAL A 434 19.65 49.40 52.49
C VAL A 434 19.49 49.17 53.99
N ARG A 435 19.56 47.92 54.49
CA ARG A 435 19.30 47.56 55.88
C ARG A 435 20.55 47.60 56.76
N HIS A 436 21.74 47.36 56.21
CA HIS A 436 22.90 47.00 57.02
C HIS A 436 24.16 47.84 56.72
N ALA A 437 24.29 48.39 55.49
CA ALA A 437 25.52 48.97 55.06
C ALA A 437 25.77 50.41 55.61
N GLY A 438 24.72 51.22 55.91
CA GLY A 438 24.86 52.62 56.21
C GLY A 438 25.64 53.37 55.12
N ALA A 439 25.54 53.01 53.93
CA ALA A 439 26.28 53.52 52.77
C ALA A 439 25.73 54.85 52.29
N ALA A 440 26.55 55.68 51.69
CA ALA A 440 26.16 56.92 51.02
C ALA A 440 25.90 56.64 49.52
N THR A 441 26.68 55.73 48.92
CA THR A 441 26.55 55.34 47.51
C THR A 441 26.60 53.84 47.36
N ALA A 442 25.88 53.34 46.33
CA ALA A 442 25.92 51.96 45.93
C ALA A 442 25.89 51.83 44.35
N ARG A 443 26.55 50.84 43.88
CA ARG A 443 26.59 50.54 42.41
C ARG A 443 26.06 49.14 42.12
N LEU A 444 25.23 49.03 41.10
CA LEU A 444 24.81 47.76 40.49
C LEU A 444 25.30 47.72 39.03
N ALA A 445 26.13 46.74 38.70
CA ALA A 445 26.64 46.55 37.36
C ALA A 445 26.32 45.13 36.86
N LEU A 446 25.87 45.02 35.61
CA LEU A 446 25.68 43.75 34.91
C LEU A 446 26.35 43.86 33.54
N GLU A 447 27.40 43.13 33.34
CA GLU A 447 28.22 43.23 32.12
C GLU A 447 28.68 41.86 31.64
N ARG A 448 29.10 41.79 30.41
CA ARG A 448 29.71 40.59 29.80
C ARG A 448 31.23 40.72 29.83
N ARG A 449 31.92 39.72 30.38
CA ARG A 449 33.37 39.56 30.31
C ARG A 449 33.72 38.23 29.64
N GLY A 450 34.11 38.30 28.36
CA GLY A 450 34.36 37.10 27.55
C GLY A 450 33.09 36.28 27.30
N ASP A 451 33.07 35.02 27.75
CA ASP A 451 31.96 34.09 27.65
C ASP A 451 31.05 34.07 28.89
N ARG A 452 31.35 34.92 29.91
CA ARG A 452 30.65 34.93 31.20
C ARG A 452 29.96 36.26 31.44
N VAL A 453 28.86 36.19 32.18
CA VAL A 453 28.13 37.34 32.70
C VAL A 453 28.63 37.62 34.11
N HIS A 454 28.92 38.88 34.40
CA HIS A 454 29.31 39.41 35.70
C HIS A 454 28.21 40.33 36.24
N LEU A 455 27.64 39.94 37.37
CA LEU A 455 26.80 40.80 38.17
C LEU A 455 27.61 41.27 39.36
N GLU A 456 27.79 42.59 39.54
CA GLU A 456 28.48 43.18 40.62
C GLU A 456 27.59 44.21 41.35
N ILE A 457 27.46 44.09 42.66
CA ILE A 457 26.70 45.02 43.50
C ILE A 457 27.57 45.38 44.65
N GLY A 458 27.95 46.68 44.75
CA GLY A 458 28.86 47.20 45.76
C GLY A 458 28.32 48.41 46.44
N ASP A 459 28.79 48.69 47.70
CA ASP A 459 28.45 49.82 48.51
C ASP A 459 29.74 50.43 49.19
N ASP A 460 29.66 51.67 49.63
CA ASP A 460 30.71 52.39 50.35
C ASP A 460 30.47 52.42 51.87
N GLY A 461 29.65 51.53 52.42
CA GLY A 461 29.23 51.52 53.81
C GLY A 461 30.28 50.98 54.80
N VAL A 462 29.78 50.48 55.92
CA VAL A 462 30.65 50.00 57.03
C VAL A 462 31.42 48.72 56.71
N GLY A 463 31.08 48.05 55.62
CA GLY A 463 31.74 46.83 55.22
C GLY A 463 31.37 45.59 56.07
N ILE A 464 31.85 44.42 55.65
CA ILE A 464 31.67 43.15 56.35
C ILE A 464 32.85 43.00 57.32
N GLY A 465 32.63 43.13 58.67
CA GLY A 465 33.69 42.94 59.65
C GLY A 465 34.25 41.50 59.63
N ALA A 466 35.53 41.34 59.98
CA ALA A 466 36.24 40.05 59.95
C ALA A 466 35.58 38.92 60.78
N GLN A 467 34.67 39.24 61.71
CA GLN A 467 33.88 38.28 62.49
C GLN A 467 32.58 37.85 61.74
N ALA A 468 32.20 38.53 60.67
CA ALA A 468 31.01 38.20 59.89
C ALA A 468 31.25 37.07 58.87
N GLU A 469 32.51 36.77 58.50
CA GLU A 469 32.85 35.61 57.71
C GLU A 469 32.44 34.25 58.34
N ALA A 470 32.47 34.20 59.70
CA ALA A 470 32.05 33.02 60.45
C ALA A 470 30.51 32.91 60.67
N ARG A 471 29.74 33.99 60.40
CA ARG A 471 28.29 34.08 60.51
C ARG A 471 27.71 34.63 59.21
N LEU A 472 27.95 33.95 58.10
CA LEU A 472 27.23 34.20 56.83
C LEU A 472 25.73 34.21 57.12
N GLY A 473 25.13 35.44 57.22
CA GLY A 473 23.68 35.57 57.40
C GLY A 473 22.94 34.86 56.28
N MET A 474 21.69 34.42 56.53
CA MET A 474 20.90 33.65 55.56
C MET A 474 20.83 34.25 54.13
N GLY A 475 20.88 35.58 54.03
CA GLY A 475 20.88 36.30 52.75
C GLY A 475 22.07 35.97 51.84
N LEU A 476 23.31 35.95 52.44
CA LEU A 476 24.50 35.59 51.64
C LEU A 476 24.53 34.12 51.23
N HIS A 477 23.96 33.24 52.07
CA HIS A 477 23.76 31.84 51.71
C HIS A 477 22.78 31.66 50.48
N HIS A 478 21.72 32.48 50.44
CA HIS A 478 20.77 32.52 49.32
C HIS A 478 21.43 32.99 48.02
N ILE A 479 22.28 34.02 48.09
CA ILE A 479 23.03 34.50 46.92
C ILE A 479 23.95 33.40 46.39
N ALA A 480 24.71 32.72 47.25
CA ALA A 480 25.59 31.63 46.86
C ALA A 480 24.82 30.41 46.26
N ALA A 481 23.68 30.08 46.85
CA ALA A 481 22.82 29.00 46.32
C ALA A 481 22.26 29.34 44.94
N ARG A 482 21.85 30.61 44.72
CA ARG A 482 21.35 31.06 43.40
C ARG A 482 22.46 31.14 42.36
N ALA A 483 23.67 31.56 42.73
CA ALA A 483 24.82 31.53 41.83
C ALA A 483 25.16 30.10 41.36
N ARG A 484 25.05 29.10 42.25
CA ARG A 484 25.22 27.67 41.87
C ARG A 484 24.14 27.20 40.89
N LYS A 485 22.87 27.65 41.03
CA LYS A 485 21.81 27.34 40.06
C LYS A 485 22.08 27.93 38.68
N LEU A 486 22.81 29.08 38.64
CA LEU A 486 23.32 29.68 37.40
C LEU A 486 24.57 28.96 36.86
N ARG A 487 25.04 27.88 37.45
CA ARG A 487 26.34 27.24 37.18
C ARG A 487 27.51 28.22 37.32
N GLY A 488 27.34 29.19 38.21
CA GLY A 488 28.26 30.25 38.48
C GLY A 488 28.89 30.18 39.88
N ARG A 489 29.66 31.21 40.19
CA ARG A 489 30.28 31.43 41.53
C ARG A 489 29.87 32.77 42.05
N ALA A 490 29.71 32.86 43.36
CA ALA A 490 29.53 34.13 44.08
C ALA A 490 30.73 34.39 44.99
N SER A 491 31.19 35.65 45.08
CA SER A 491 32.09 36.11 46.06
C SER A 491 31.48 37.31 46.79
N VAL A 492 31.86 37.50 48.05
CA VAL A 492 31.49 38.64 48.87
C VAL A 492 32.74 39.11 49.51
N ASP A 493 33.20 40.27 49.09
CA ASP A 493 34.50 40.83 49.48
C ASP A 493 34.31 42.18 50.22
N ALA A 494 35.09 42.42 51.26
CA ALA A 494 35.22 43.77 51.85
C ALA A 494 36.11 44.63 50.95
N LEU A 495 35.68 45.86 50.66
CA LEU A 495 36.50 46.82 49.88
C LEU A 495 37.56 47.49 50.71
N PRO A 496 38.76 47.82 50.14
CA PRO A 496 39.90 48.42 50.91
C PRO A 496 39.57 49.74 51.58
N ASP A 497 38.71 50.57 50.95
CA ASP A 497 38.37 51.94 51.42
C ASP A 497 37.03 52.00 52.17
N ARG A 498 36.58 50.91 52.79
CA ARG A 498 35.25 50.64 53.36
C ARG A 498 34.22 50.24 52.31
N GLY A 499 33.22 49.41 52.74
CA GLY A 499 32.10 48.89 51.91
C GLY A 499 32.19 47.41 51.64
N THR A 500 31.15 46.92 51.00
CA THR A 500 31.00 45.47 50.57
C THR A 500 30.79 45.36 49.08
N ARG A 501 31.38 44.34 48.48
CA ARG A 501 31.16 43.97 47.10
C ARG A 501 30.62 42.53 47.02
N VAL A 502 29.45 42.36 46.45
CA VAL A 502 28.88 41.06 46.03
C VAL A 502 29.10 40.91 44.53
N ALA A 503 29.85 39.88 44.11
CA ALA A 503 30.07 39.60 42.72
C ALA A 503 29.60 38.20 42.40
N VAL A 504 28.89 38.03 41.27
CA VAL A 504 28.42 36.74 40.76
C VAL A 504 28.81 36.61 39.29
N GLU A 505 29.47 35.50 38.98
CA GLU A 505 29.95 35.20 37.65
C GLU A 505 29.35 33.88 37.17
N PHE A 506 28.74 33.87 35.95
CA PHE A 506 28.10 32.69 35.39
C PHE A 506 28.12 32.67 33.84
N PRO A 507 28.01 31.50 33.18
CA PRO A 507 27.95 31.43 31.72
C PRO A 507 26.62 31.98 31.19
N GLN A 508 26.65 32.74 30.10
CA GLN A 508 25.44 33.35 29.50
C GLN A 508 24.45 32.34 28.92
N ARG A 509 24.91 31.15 28.48
CA ARG A 509 24.08 30.00 28.10
C ARG A 509 24.62 28.79 28.84
N PRO A 510 23.75 27.95 29.47
CA PRO A 510 24.18 26.73 30.14
C PRO A 510 24.63 25.65 29.19
#